data_3c499fff0c13dcd96482013c0e904e63
#
_entry.id   3c499fff0c13dcd96482013c0e904e63
#
_cell.length_a   1.000
_cell.length_b   1.000
_cell.length_c   1.000
_cell.angle_alpha   90.00
_cell.angle_beta   90.00
_cell.angle_gamma   90.00
#
_symmetry.space_group_name_H-M   'P 1'
#
loop_
_entity.id
_entity.type
_entity.pdbx_description
1 polymer ?
#
loop_
_entity_poly.entity_id
_entity_poly.type
_entity_poly.pdbx_seq_one_letter_code
_entity_poly.pdbx_strand_id
1 'polypeptide(L)'
;MKTRTFHADRSQPQPGEIFVFGSNQAGYHGGGAARAAHQQYGAEWGVPEGATGNSYAIPTCDAAINPLPLAQIGDAVQRFLAEAVAHPERSYFVTRIGCGIAGHRDSDIAPMFSGAPSNCSLPDTWAPYF
;
A
#
# COMPACT_ATOMS: atom_id res chain seq x y z
N MET A 1 -4.45 25.09 0.98
CA MET A 1 -5.24 23.84 0.93
C MET A 1 -4.42 22.78 0.20
N LYS A 2 -4.29 21.61 0.79
CA LYS A 2 -3.55 20.50 0.17
C LYS A 2 -4.47 19.71 -0.73
N THR A 3 -4.06 19.49 -1.97
CA THR A 3 -4.81 18.71 -2.94
C THR A 3 -4.39 17.26 -2.87
N ARG A 4 -5.35 16.35 -2.80
CA ARG A 4 -5.07 14.92 -2.85
C ARG A 4 -4.65 14.51 -4.25
N THR A 5 -3.58 13.71 -4.34
CA THR A 5 -3.03 13.22 -5.60
C THR A 5 -3.55 11.81 -5.88
N PHE A 6 -3.95 11.58 -7.13
CA PHE A 6 -4.36 10.26 -7.61
C PHE A 6 -3.53 9.87 -8.83
N HIS A 7 -3.39 8.56 -9.03
CA HIS A 7 -2.75 8.00 -10.22
C HIS A 7 -3.63 6.89 -10.81
N ALA A 8 -3.46 6.60 -12.08
CA ALA A 8 -4.19 5.53 -12.74
C ALA A 8 -3.83 4.19 -12.11
N ASP A 9 -4.86 3.35 -11.85
CA ASP A 9 -4.64 1.99 -11.34
C ASP A 9 -3.73 1.22 -12.31
N ARG A 10 -2.80 0.44 -11.75
CA ARG A 10 -1.79 -0.32 -12.49
C ARG A 10 -0.78 0.54 -13.26
N SER A 11 -0.77 1.86 -13.07
CA SER A 11 0.32 2.68 -13.56
C SER A 11 1.58 2.45 -12.72
N GLN A 12 2.70 2.95 -13.19
CA GLN A 12 3.98 2.80 -12.51
C GLN A 12 4.33 4.07 -11.74
N PRO A 13 5.02 3.93 -10.57
CA PRO A 13 5.48 5.10 -9.84
C PRO A 13 6.49 5.89 -10.64
N GLN A 14 6.54 7.20 -10.37
CA GLN A 14 7.60 8.06 -10.85
C GLN A 14 8.91 7.74 -10.13
N PRO A 15 10.08 8.04 -10.73
CA PRO A 15 11.35 7.86 -10.05
C PRO A 15 11.36 8.57 -8.68
N GLY A 16 11.79 7.86 -7.65
CA GLY A 16 11.84 8.37 -6.29
C GLY A 16 10.57 8.17 -5.47
N GLU A 17 9.46 7.76 -6.07
CA GLU A 17 8.28 7.39 -5.31
C GLU A 17 8.46 6.00 -4.67
N ILE A 18 7.98 5.87 -3.42
CA ILE A 18 8.02 4.61 -2.69
C ILE A 18 6.77 3.80 -3.04
N PHE A 19 6.98 2.58 -3.51
CA PHE A 19 5.91 1.69 -3.95
C PHE A 19 5.26 1.00 -2.75
N VAL A 20 4.02 1.36 -2.43
CA VAL A 20 3.27 0.81 -1.30
C VAL A 20 2.37 -0.31 -1.79
N PHE A 21 2.53 -1.50 -1.22
CA PHE A 21 1.89 -2.71 -1.74
C PHE A 21 1.31 -3.57 -0.63
N GLY A 22 0.32 -4.40 -0.99
CA GLY A 22 -0.24 -5.41 -0.10
C GLY A 22 0.66 -6.63 -0.01
N SER A 23 1.00 -7.04 1.21
CA SER A 23 1.84 -8.19 1.48
C SER A 23 1.07 -9.26 2.26
N ASN A 24 1.75 -10.31 2.69
CA ASN A 24 1.24 -11.34 3.61
C ASN A 24 2.15 -11.46 4.83
N GLN A 25 1.65 -12.07 5.89
CA GLN A 25 2.35 -12.16 7.17
C GLN A 25 3.63 -13.02 7.12
N ALA A 26 3.80 -13.84 6.09
CA ALA A 26 5.06 -14.57 5.87
C ALA A 26 6.10 -13.71 5.14
N GLY A 27 5.69 -12.60 4.54
CA GLY A 27 6.58 -11.77 3.74
C GLY A 27 6.96 -12.40 2.40
N TYR A 28 6.13 -13.31 1.89
CA TYR A 28 6.38 -13.94 0.60
C TYR A 28 5.85 -13.05 -0.52
N HIS A 29 6.75 -12.60 -1.39
CA HIS A 29 6.45 -11.65 -2.46
C HIS A 29 6.36 -12.35 -3.81
N GLY A 30 5.53 -13.41 -3.88
CA GLY A 30 5.47 -14.30 -5.04
C GLY A 30 4.44 -13.96 -6.09
N GLY A 31 3.53 -13.02 -5.84
CA GLY A 31 2.47 -12.68 -6.80
C GLY A 31 2.00 -11.24 -6.70
N GLY A 32 1.35 -10.76 -7.77
CA GLY A 32 0.73 -9.45 -7.82
C GLY A 32 1.69 -8.29 -7.57
N ALA A 33 1.21 -7.27 -6.87
CA ALA A 33 2.02 -6.08 -6.54
C ALA A 33 3.22 -6.43 -5.67
N ALA A 34 3.11 -7.44 -4.80
CA ALA A 34 4.23 -7.88 -3.97
C ALA A 34 5.39 -8.42 -4.81
N ARG A 35 5.09 -9.16 -5.87
CA ARG A 35 6.11 -9.63 -6.82
C ARG A 35 6.79 -8.47 -7.53
N ALA A 36 6.01 -7.50 -8.01
CA ALA A 36 6.56 -6.31 -8.64
C ALA A 36 7.45 -5.53 -7.66
N ALA A 37 7.01 -5.40 -6.41
CA ALA A 37 7.78 -4.73 -5.37
C ALA A 37 9.14 -5.40 -5.15
N HIS A 38 9.16 -6.73 -5.08
CA HIS A 38 10.38 -7.49 -4.89
C HIS A 38 11.30 -7.40 -6.11
N GLN A 39 10.76 -7.51 -7.32
CA GLN A 39 11.55 -7.52 -8.54
C GLN A 39 12.06 -6.15 -8.97
N GLN A 40 11.29 -5.07 -8.69
CA GLN A 40 11.55 -3.76 -9.28
C GLN A 40 11.81 -2.65 -8.25
N TYR A 41 11.32 -2.80 -7.01
CA TYR A 41 11.35 -1.70 -6.03
C TYR A 41 12.07 -2.06 -4.73
N GLY A 42 12.81 -3.16 -4.74
CA GLY A 42 13.70 -3.51 -3.64
C GLY A 42 13.01 -4.05 -2.40
N ALA A 43 11.76 -4.52 -2.50
CA ALA A 43 11.09 -5.14 -1.38
C ALA A 43 11.85 -6.41 -0.97
N GLU A 44 12.20 -6.49 0.31
CA GLU A 44 12.98 -7.60 0.83
C GLU A 44 12.07 -8.80 1.11
N TRP A 45 12.47 -9.95 0.60
CA TRP A 45 11.76 -11.21 0.83
C TRP A 45 11.81 -11.56 2.32
N GLY A 46 10.68 -11.93 2.88
CA GLY A 46 10.58 -12.28 4.30
C GLY A 46 10.22 -11.12 5.22
N VAL A 47 10.02 -9.92 4.66
CA VAL A 47 9.60 -8.74 5.43
C VAL A 47 8.12 -8.45 5.16
N PRO A 48 7.21 -8.79 6.09
CA PRO A 48 5.77 -8.66 5.85
C PRO A 48 5.24 -7.23 5.98
N GLU A 49 5.92 -6.36 6.73
CA GLU A 49 5.45 -5.00 6.97
C GLU A 49 6.63 -4.03 7.03
N GLY A 50 6.42 -2.83 6.50
CA GLY A 50 7.36 -1.72 6.61
C GLY A 50 8.17 -1.47 5.36
N ALA A 51 9.09 -0.49 5.47
CA ALA A 51 9.90 0.00 4.37
C ALA A 51 11.10 -0.92 4.12
N THR A 52 11.27 -1.36 2.86
CA THR A 52 12.49 -2.02 2.39
C THR A 52 12.78 -1.55 0.97
N GLY A 53 14.03 -1.13 0.72
CA GLY A 53 14.37 -0.53 -0.56
C GLY A 53 13.50 0.69 -0.87
N ASN A 54 12.93 0.74 -2.06
CA ASN A 54 11.99 1.79 -2.48
C ASN A 54 10.54 1.31 -2.40
N SER A 55 10.21 0.52 -1.39
CA SER A 55 8.89 -0.05 -1.19
C SER A 55 8.45 0.02 0.26
N TYR A 56 7.14 -0.14 0.48
CA TYR A 56 6.56 -0.25 1.82
C TYR A 56 5.48 -1.32 1.79
N ALA A 57 5.61 -2.33 2.64
CA ALA A 57 4.69 -3.46 2.70
C ALA A 57 3.59 -3.23 3.74
N ILE A 58 2.34 -3.47 3.35
CA ILE A 58 1.18 -3.45 4.26
C ILE A 58 0.55 -4.85 4.22
N PRO A 59 0.59 -5.63 5.31
CA PRO A 59 0.04 -6.99 5.29
C PRO A 59 -1.48 -6.96 5.13
N THR A 60 -1.99 -7.69 4.15
CA THR A 60 -3.41 -7.81 3.84
C THR A 60 -3.89 -9.26 3.87
N CYS A 61 -2.95 -10.22 3.93
CA CYS A 61 -3.21 -11.65 4.03
C CYS A 61 -2.36 -12.26 5.15
N ASP A 62 -2.82 -13.40 5.68
CA ASP A 62 -2.03 -14.18 6.61
C ASP A 62 -0.94 -14.98 5.87
N ALA A 63 -0.17 -15.80 6.61
CA ALA A 63 0.92 -16.60 6.03
C ALA A 63 0.42 -17.67 5.04
N ALA A 64 -0.84 -18.06 5.12
CA ALA A 64 -1.47 -19.02 4.20
C ALA A 64 -2.20 -18.33 3.03
N ILE A 65 -2.02 -17.00 2.90
CA ILE A 65 -2.63 -16.17 1.84
C ILE A 65 -4.16 -16.09 1.99
N ASN A 66 -4.68 -16.21 3.19
CA ASN A 66 -6.07 -15.91 3.48
C ASN A 66 -6.21 -14.42 3.83
N PRO A 67 -7.30 -13.76 3.42
CA PRO A 67 -7.49 -12.33 3.73
C PRO A 67 -7.50 -12.09 5.24
N LEU A 68 -6.77 -11.04 5.68
CA LEU A 68 -6.85 -10.59 7.06
C LEU A 68 -8.18 -9.86 7.29
N PRO A 69 -8.68 -9.86 8.56
CA PRO A 69 -9.83 -9.03 8.90
C PRO A 69 -9.57 -7.56 8.58
N LEU A 70 -10.61 -6.83 8.16
CA LEU A 70 -10.49 -5.41 7.81
C LEU A 70 -9.92 -4.57 8.95
N ALA A 71 -10.29 -4.87 10.21
CA ALA A 71 -9.76 -4.14 11.37
C ALA A 71 -8.24 -4.28 11.46
N GLN A 72 -7.70 -5.44 11.17
CA GLN A 72 -6.26 -5.69 11.22
C GLN A 72 -5.53 -4.99 10.06
N ILE A 73 -6.12 -4.99 8.87
CA ILE A 73 -5.60 -4.23 7.73
C ILE A 73 -5.62 -2.74 8.06
N GLY A 74 -6.70 -2.25 8.66
CA GLY A 74 -6.83 -0.85 9.06
C GLY A 74 -5.74 -0.42 10.04
N ASP A 75 -5.39 -1.27 11.00
CA ASP A 75 -4.29 -1.00 11.93
C ASP A 75 -2.96 -0.85 11.19
N ALA A 76 -2.68 -1.73 10.23
CA ALA A 76 -1.47 -1.67 9.42
C ALA A 76 -1.45 -0.42 8.53
N VAL A 77 -2.60 -0.03 7.98
CA VAL A 77 -2.73 1.23 7.22
C VAL A 77 -2.42 2.43 8.10
N GLN A 78 -2.92 2.46 9.35
CA GLN A 78 -2.64 3.56 10.27
C GLN A 78 -1.14 3.66 10.58
N ARG A 79 -0.45 2.55 10.72
CA ARG A 79 1.01 2.55 10.90
C ARG A 79 1.72 3.11 9.67
N PHE A 80 1.26 2.78 8.47
CA PHE A 80 1.79 3.38 7.24
C PHE A 80 1.53 4.88 7.18
N LEU A 81 0.31 5.33 7.51
CA LEU A 81 -0.01 6.75 7.48
C LEU A 81 0.85 7.55 8.48
N ALA A 82 1.14 6.98 9.65
CA ALA A 82 2.05 7.58 10.60
C ALA A 82 3.46 7.74 10.03
N GLU A 83 3.93 6.73 9.30
CA GLU A 83 5.22 6.78 8.58
C GLU A 83 5.23 7.90 7.55
N ALA A 84 4.16 8.00 6.74
CA ALA A 84 4.06 9.02 5.70
C ALA A 84 4.02 10.45 6.28
N VAL A 85 3.31 10.64 7.39
CA VAL A 85 3.26 11.92 8.10
C VAL A 85 4.64 12.29 8.66
N ALA A 86 5.37 11.31 9.18
CA ALA A 86 6.69 11.53 9.77
C ALA A 86 7.76 11.86 8.72
N HIS A 87 7.50 11.54 7.44
CA HIS A 87 8.47 11.76 6.35
C HIS A 87 7.85 12.56 5.20
N PRO A 88 7.55 13.87 5.44
CA PRO A 88 6.92 14.70 4.40
C PRO A 88 7.81 14.92 3.18
N GLU A 89 9.12 14.69 3.30
CA GLU A 89 10.08 14.77 2.19
C GLU A 89 9.98 13.59 1.22
N ARG A 90 9.28 12.51 1.60
CA ARG A 90 9.10 11.32 0.77
C ARG A 90 7.79 11.38 0.01
N SER A 91 7.75 10.71 -1.14
CA SER A 91 6.55 10.54 -1.95
C SER A 91 6.19 9.06 -2.02
N TYR A 92 4.92 8.74 -1.79
CA TYR A 92 4.43 7.37 -1.73
C TYR A 92 3.43 7.12 -2.85
N PHE A 93 3.65 6.04 -3.58
CA PHE A 93 2.75 5.55 -4.63
C PHE A 93 1.97 4.37 -4.06
N VAL A 94 0.71 4.61 -3.67
CA VAL A 94 -0.12 3.58 -3.02
C VAL A 94 -0.88 2.78 -4.08
N THR A 95 -0.66 1.47 -4.10
CA THR A 95 -1.42 0.55 -4.95
C THR A 95 -2.78 0.24 -4.31
N ARG A 96 -3.67 -0.45 -5.04
CA ARG A 96 -4.97 -0.89 -4.52
C ARG A 96 -4.78 -2.04 -3.54
N ILE A 97 -4.15 -1.77 -2.42
CA ILE A 97 -3.88 -2.79 -1.40
C ILE A 97 -5.18 -3.44 -0.91
N GLY A 98 -5.13 -4.73 -0.64
CA GLY A 98 -6.28 -5.48 -0.14
C GLY A 98 -7.37 -5.76 -1.17
N CYS A 99 -7.31 -5.17 -2.36
CA CYS A 99 -8.34 -5.32 -3.40
C CYS A 99 -7.99 -6.35 -4.47
N GLY A 100 -6.78 -6.91 -4.43
CA GLY A 100 -6.33 -7.97 -5.33
C GLY A 100 -6.53 -9.35 -4.73
N ILE A 101 -5.42 -10.01 -4.36
CA ILE A 101 -5.43 -11.37 -3.81
C ILE A 101 -6.30 -11.47 -2.54
N ALA A 102 -6.26 -10.46 -1.67
CA ALA A 102 -7.08 -10.44 -0.45
C ALA A 102 -8.58 -10.31 -0.74
N GLY A 103 -8.97 -9.79 -1.91
CA GLY A 103 -10.36 -9.79 -2.36
C GLY A 103 -11.28 -8.81 -1.67
N HIS A 104 -10.78 -7.82 -0.94
CA HIS A 104 -11.60 -6.76 -0.37
C HIS A 104 -12.03 -5.75 -1.44
N ARG A 105 -13.04 -4.94 -1.14
CA ARG A 105 -13.57 -3.93 -2.05
C ARG A 105 -12.88 -2.59 -1.83
N ASP A 106 -12.86 -1.77 -2.88
CA ASP A 106 -12.38 -0.38 -2.76
C ASP A 106 -13.13 0.37 -1.65
N SER A 107 -14.45 0.13 -1.52
CA SER A 107 -15.28 0.74 -0.47
C SER A 107 -14.86 0.36 0.95
N ASP A 108 -14.20 -0.79 1.12
CA ASP A 108 -13.70 -1.25 2.42
C ASP A 108 -12.32 -0.67 2.76
N ILE A 109 -11.48 -0.51 1.76
CA ILE A 109 -10.07 -0.14 1.95
C ILE A 109 -9.83 1.36 1.79
N ALA A 110 -10.42 1.99 0.76
CA ALA A 110 -10.17 3.40 0.46
C ALA A 110 -10.43 4.32 1.67
N PRO A 111 -11.53 4.14 2.44
CA PRO A 111 -11.77 5.00 3.61
C PRO A 111 -10.70 4.92 4.68
N MET A 112 -9.93 3.83 4.75
CA MET A 112 -8.81 3.70 5.69
C MET A 112 -7.71 4.75 5.43
N PHE A 113 -7.65 5.26 4.20
CA PHE A 113 -6.67 6.26 3.77
C PHE A 113 -7.18 7.70 3.86
N SER A 114 -8.33 7.93 4.51
CA SER A 114 -8.92 9.29 4.61
C SER A 114 -7.98 10.30 5.27
N GLY A 115 -7.11 9.84 6.19
CA GLY A 115 -6.11 10.68 6.84
C GLY A 115 -4.77 10.77 6.11
N ALA A 116 -4.67 10.27 4.88
CA ALA A 116 -3.40 10.25 4.15
C ALA A 116 -2.92 11.67 3.87
N PRO A 117 -1.63 11.97 4.16
CA PRO A 117 -1.06 13.27 3.84
C PRO A 117 -0.86 13.43 2.34
N SER A 118 -0.58 14.68 1.90
CA SER A 118 -0.48 15.01 0.48
C SER A 118 0.70 14.36 -0.25
N ASN A 119 1.66 13.78 0.48
CA ASN A 119 2.77 13.03 -0.12
C ASN A 119 2.40 11.60 -0.52
N CYS A 120 1.13 11.19 -0.28
CA CYS A 120 0.61 9.90 -0.75
C CYS A 120 -0.22 10.09 -2.01
N SER A 121 0.16 9.43 -3.11
CA SER A 121 -0.66 9.32 -4.31
C SER A 121 -1.49 8.06 -4.20
N LEU A 122 -2.80 8.16 -4.38
CA LEU A 122 -3.75 7.05 -4.22
C LEU A 122 -4.26 6.57 -5.59
N PRO A 123 -4.72 5.31 -5.69
CA PRO A 123 -5.33 4.84 -6.95
C PRO A 123 -6.56 5.67 -7.31
N ASP A 124 -6.73 6.01 -8.57
CA ASP A 124 -7.85 6.82 -9.04
C ASP A 124 -9.20 6.11 -8.84
N THR A 125 -9.22 4.79 -8.76
CA THR A 125 -10.40 4.00 -8.41
C THR A 125 -10.94 4.33 -7.01
N TRP A 126 -10.11 4.94 -6.16
CA TRP A 126 -10.52 5.34 -4.81
C TRP A 126 -11.04 6.79 -4.75
N ALA A 127 -10.93 7.57 -5.83
CA ALA A 127 -11.37 8.97 -5.85
C ALA A 127 -12.81 9.17 -5.38
N PRO A 128 -13.81 8.29 -5.71
CA PRO A 128 -15.18 8.46 -5.23
C PRO A 128 -15.34 8.43 -3.71
N TYR A 129 -14.35 7.96 -2.96
CA TYR A 129 -14.40 7.84 -1.51
C TYR A 129 -13.74 9.02 -0.78
N PHE A 130 -13.35 10.06 -1.52
CA PHE A 130 -12.66 11.23 -0.95
C PHE A 130 -13.30 12.56 -1.29
#